data_b96a07f5a87e79dc749987e66119cdf2
#
_entry.id   b96a07f5a87e79dc749987e66119cdf2
#
_cell.length_a   1.000
_cell.length_b   1.000
_cell.length_c   1.000
_cell.angle_alpha   90.00
_cell.angle_beta   90.00
_cell.angle_gamma   90.00
#
_symmetry.space_group_name_H-M   'P 1'
#
loop_
_entity.id
_entity.type
_entity.pdbx_description
1 polymer ?
#
loop_
_entity_poly.entity_id
_entity_poly.type
_entity_poly.pdbx_seq_one_letter_code
_entity_poly.pdbx_strand_id
1 'polypeptide(L)'
;KKKFNLNKKKRNKIEKLIKKNYLKLNTPEELFDYIWISIVSREYAKFIFTRSISTILEIISSYGKKLKLNKNDLSNISIDNFLNKKIYKNKNKLLSISKKNNTQQLIFKSIKLPQIIFDVAGVKIIPYQVNFPKGLRCQLHLHHQFLIERLKYLL
;
A
#
# COMPACT_ATOMS: atom_id res chain seq x y z
N LYS A 1 8.13 33.61 1.37
CA LYS A 1 6.91 33.09 2.06
C LYS A 1 5.85 34.19 2.02
N LYS A 2 4.68 33.97 1.36
CA LYS A 2 3.53 34.85 1.53
C LYS A 2 3.07 34.75 2.99
N LYS A 3 3.16 35.84 3.75
CA LYS A 3 2.60 35.88 5.10
C LYS A 3 1.09 35.73 5.02
N PHE A 4 0.55 34.74 5.69
CA PHE A 4 -0.88 34.50 5.76
C PHE A 4 -1.51 35.57 6.65
N ASN A 5 -2.28 36.48 6.05
CA ASN A 5 -2.89 37.57 6.80
C ASN A 5 -4.24 37.13 7.36
N LEU A 6 -4.26 36.87 8.67
CA LEU A 6 -5.46 36.46 9.39
C LEU A 6 -6.24 37.67 9.90
N ASN A 7 -7.53 37.72 9.58
CA ASN A 7 -8.46 38.64 10.22
C ASN A 7 -8.47 38.40 11.74
N LYS A 8 -8.52 39.48 12.54
CA LYS A 8 -8.52 39.46 14.01
C LYS A 8 -9.52 38.46 14.61
N LYS A 9 -10.74 38.37 14.03
CA LYS A 9 -11.79 37.42 14.47
C LYS A 9 -11.38 35.96 14.28
N LYS A 10 -10.74 35.63 13.16
CA LYS A 10 -10.23 34.28 12.87
C LYS A 10 -9.04 33.93 13.75
N ARG A 11 -8.14 34.89 13.97
CA ARG A 11 -7.00 34.75 14.86
C ARG A 11 -7.44 34.35 16.28
N ASN A 12 -8.34 35.12 16.88
CA ASN A 12 -8.86 34.84 18.23
C ASN A 12 -9.55 33.48 18.32
N LYS A 13 -10.24 33.06 17.24
CA LYS A 13 -10.87 31.73 17.19
C LYS A 13 -9.81 30.60 17.20
N ILE A 14 -8.74 30.76 16.45
CA ILE A 14 -7.64 29.77 16.39
C ILE A 14 -6.92 29.71 17.74
N GLU A 15 -6.61 30.85 18.37
CA GLU A 15 -5.98 30.90 19.70
C GLU A 15 -6.82 30.18 20.77
N LYS A 16 -8.15 30.37 20.75
CA LYS A 16 -9.07 29.63 21.62
C LYS A 16 -9.02 28.13 21.37
N LEU A 17 -8.93 27.70 20.10
CA LEU A 17 -8.84 26.28 19.74
C LEU A 17 -7.51 25.66 20.17
N ILE A 18 -6.39 26.39 20.01
CA ILE A 18 -5.07 25.96 20.47
C ILE A 18 -5.11 25.70 21.98
N LYS A 19 -5.64 26.65 22.76
CA LYS A 19 -5.76 26.52 24.23
C LYS A 19 -6.70 25.39 24.63
N LYS A 20 -7.88 25.27 23.97
CA LYS A 20 -8.87 24.23 24.27
C LYS A 20 -8.34 22.81 24.04
N ASN A 21 -7.49 22.62 23.03
CA ASN A 21 -6.93 21.31 22.68
C ASN A 21 -5.55 21.05 23.28
N TYR A 22 -5.12 21.89 24.23
CA TYR A 22 -3.82 21.73 24.95
C TYR A 22 -2.63 21.59 23.99
N LEU A 23 -2.66 22.23 22.83
CA LEU A 23 -1.55 22.21 21.89
C LEU A 23 -0.39 23.04 22.50
N LYS A 24 0.82 22.49 22.44
CA LYS A 24 2.05 23.16 22.88
C LYS A 24 2.51 24.22 21.85
N LEU A 25 1.60 25.12 21.49
CA LEU A 25 1.79 26.20 20.52
C LEU A 25 1.27 27.48 21.14
N ASN A 26 1.97 28.59 20.94
CA ASN A 26 1.64 29.85 21.57
C ASN A 26 0.82 30.77 20.64
N THR A 27 1.03 30.65 19.33
CA THR A 27 0.45 31.56 18.35
C THR A 27 -0.15 30.82 17.15
N PRO A 28 -1.14 31.42 16.45
CA PRO A 28 -1.64 30.88 15.19
C PRO A 28 -0.56 30.73 14.12
N GLU A 29 0.42 31.61 14.10
CA GLU A 29 1.55 31.56 13.17
C GLU A 29 2.39 30.31 13.38
N GLU A 30 2.69 29.95 14.62
CA GLU A 30 3.36 28.69 14.95
C GLU A 30 2.56 27.46 14.49
N LEU A 31 1.22 27.49 14.59
CA LEU A 31 0.38 26.42 14.09
C LEU A 31 0.49 26.31 12.54
N PHE A 32 0.48 27.43 11.82
CA PHE A 32 0.63 27.41 10.37
C PHE A 32 2.03 26.97 9.93
N ASP A 33 3.07 27.40 10.62
CA ASP A 33 4.43 26.95 10.35
C ASP A 33 4.57 25.44 10.62
N TYR A 34 3.99 24.95 11.69
CA TYR A 34 3.95 23.50 11.98
C TYR A 34 3.24 22.71 10.88
N ILE A 35 2.05 23.16 10.44
CA ILE A 35 1.30 22.53 9.36
C ILE A 35 2.12 22.54 8.05
N TRP A 36 2.71 23.68 7.73
CA TRP A 36 3.53 23.84 6.52
C TRP A 36 4.73 22.88 6.55
N ILE A 37 5.49 22.88 7.62
CA ILE A 37 6.66 22.00 7.79
C ILE A 37 6.25 20.54 7.71
N SER A 38 5.14 20.16 8.35
CA SER A 38 4.62 18.80 8.30
C SER A 38 4.26 18.34 6.89
N ILE A 39 3.60 19.21 6.11
CA ILE A 39 3.23 18.91 4.72
C ILE A 39 4.50 18.77 3.86
N VAL A 40 5.41 19.73 3.93
CA VAL A 40 6.65 19.74 3.14
C VAL A 40 7.51 18.53 3.48
N SER A 41 7.68 18.23 4.77
CA SER A 41 8.48 17.10 5.21
C SER A 41 7.88 15.76 4.75
N ARG A 42 6.54 15.64 4.79
CA ARG A 42 5.84 14.45 4.28
C ARG A 42 6.06 14.25 2.79
N GLU A 43 5.92 15.31 2.00
CA GLU A 43 6.11 15.23 0.55
C GLU A 43 7.58 14.93 0.20
N TYR A 44 8.52 15.53 0.92
CA TYR A 44 9.94 15.22 0.76
C TYR A 44 10.26 13.75 1.11
N ALA A 45 9.72 13.26 2.22
CA ALA A 45 9.89 11.85 2.62
C ALA A 45 9.33 10.89 1.56
N LYS A 46 8.15 11.20 1.00
CA LYS A 46 7.58 10.44 -0.12
C LYS A 46 8.50 10.43 -1.34
N PHE A 47 9.06 11.60 -1.69
CA PHE A 47 9.98 11.72 -2.82
C PHE A 47 11.21 10.81 -2.64
N ILE A 48 11.86 10.87 -1.48
CA ILE A 48 13.01 10.02 -1.16
C ILE A 48 12.65 8.54 -1.19
N PHE A 49 11.52 8.18 -0.57
CA PHE A 49 11.00 6.81 -0.56
C PHE A 49 10.73 6.28 -1.98
N THR A 50 10.03 7.06 -2.80
CA THR A 50 9.72 6.68 -4.18
C THR A 50 10.98 6.52 -5.03
N ARG A 51 11.97 7.40 -4.85
CA ARG A 51 13.28 7.29 -5.52
C ARG A 51 13.99 5.99 -5.14
N SER A 52 13.99 5.65 -3.85
CA SER A 52 14.60 4.41 -3.38
C SER A 52 13.92 3.17 -3.96
N ILE A 53 12.59 3.15 -4.00
CA ILE A 53 11.83 2.07 -4.65
C ILE A 53 12.16 1.96 -6.14
N SER A 54 12.20 3.08 -6.87
CA SER A 54 12.55 3.08 -8.29
C SER A 54 13.92 2.44 -8.52
N THR A 55 14.91 2.79 -7.71
CA THR A 55 16.25 2.20 -7.80
C THR A 55 16.22 0.69 -7.54
N ILE A 56 15.47 0.23 -6.54
CA ILE A 56 15.32 -1.21 -6.25
C ILE A 56 14.68 -1.93 -7.45
N LEU A 57 13.62 -1.37 -8.03
CA LEU A 57 12.94 -1.95 -9.19
C LEU A 57 13.85 -2.00 -10.43
N GLU A 58 14.68 -1.00 -10.64
CA GLU A 58 15.69 -1.00 -11.71
C GLU A 58 16.73 -2.11 -11.52
N ILE A 59 17.22 -2.30 -10.30
CA ILE A 59 18.15 -3.39 -9.96
C ILE A 59 17.50 -4.75 -10.24
N ILE A 60 16.27 -4.96 -9.76
CA ILE A 60 15.52 -6.20 -10.00
C ILE A 60 15.30 -6.43 -11.50
N SER A 61 14.89 -5.39 -12.22
CA SER A 61 14.69 -5.45 -13.68
C SER A 61 15.97 -5.84 -14.43
N SER A 62 17.08 -5.20 -14.07
CA SER A 62 18.40 -5.48 -14.67
C SER A 62 18.85 -6.92 -14.38
N TYR A 63 18.60 -7.38 -13.15
CA TYR A 63 18.88 -8.76 -12.76
C TYR A 63 18.00 -9.76 -13.51
N GLY A 64 16.71 -9.45 -13.66
CA GLY A 64 15.77 -10.26 -14.43
C GLY A 64 16.18 -10.42 -15.89
N LYS A 65 16.66 -9.35 -16.52
CA LYS A 65 17.21 -9.42 -17.89
C LYS A 65 18.39 -10.41 -18.00
N LYS A 66 19.31 -10.43 -17.02
CA LYS A 66 20.42 -11.39 -16.97
C LYS A 66 19.94 -12.85 -16.89
N LEU A 67 18.84 -13.08 -16.18
CA LEU A 67 18.20 -14.40 -16.05
C LEU A 67 17.25 -14.73 -17.21
N LYS A 68 17.08 -13.83 -18.19
CA LYS A 68 16.10 -13.95 -19.27
C LYS A 68 14.67 -14.15 -18.73
N LEU A 69 14.29 -13.38 -17.69
CA LEU A 69 12.94 -13.27 -17.15
C LEU A 69 12.27 -12.03 -17.72
N ASN A 70 10.97 -12.12 -18.00
CA ASN A 70 10.21 -10.97 -18.46
C ASN A 70 9.71 -10.11 -17.26
N LYS A 71 9.25 -8.89 -17.54
CA LYS A 71 8.76 -7.98 -16.50
C LYS A 71 7.52 -8.53 -15.77
N ASN A 72 6.65 -9.25 -16.48
CA ASN A 72 5.45 -9.84 -15.89
C ASN A 72 5.81 -10.98 -14.92
N ASP A 73 6.83 -11.79 -15.25
CA ASP A 73 7.32 -12.79 -14.31
C ASP A 73 7.89 -12.15 -13.05
N LEU A 74 8.67 -11.07 -13.21
CA LEU A 74 9.27 -10.35 -12.09
C LEU A 74 8.23 -9.68 -11.20
N SER A 75 7.16 -9.13 -11.76
CA SER A 75 6.09 -8.46 -10.99
C SER A 75 5.34 -9.40 -10.05
N ASN A 76 5.37 -10.70 -10.32
CA ASN A 76 4.72 -11.73 -9.52
C ASN A 76 5.65 -12.36 -8.45
N ILE A 77 6.87 -11.86 -8.30
CA ILE A 77 7.84 -12.39 -7.32
C ILE A 77 7.99 -11.36 -6.19
N SER A 78 7.81 -11.80 -4.93
CA SER A 78 8.01 -10.93 -3.78
C SER A 78 9.50 -10.61 -3.58
N ILE A 79 9.77 -9.45 -2.97
CA ILE A 79 11.14 -9.00 -2.67
C ILE A 79 11.88 -10.00 -1.80
N ASP A 80 11.21 -10.65 -0.85
CA ASP A 80 11.80 -11.66 0.02
C ASP A 80 12.46 -12.82 -0.74
N ASN A 81 11.88 -13.19 -1.89
CA ASN A 81 12.46 -14.22 -2.75
C ASN A 81 13.77 -13.75 -3.41
N PHE A 82 13.91 -12.46 -3.68
CA PHE A 82 15.15 -11.89 -4.19
C PHE A 82 16.22 -11.74 -3.10
N LEU A 83 15.83 -11.59 -1.85
CA LEU A 83 16.76 -11.55 -0.71
C LEU A 83 17.26 -12.94 -0.33
N ASN A 84 16.54 -14.01 -0.69
CA ASN A 84 16.93 -15.38 -0.38
C ASN A 84 17.97 -15.92 -1.36
N LYS A 85 19.23 -16.08 -0.90
CA LYS A 85 20.37 -16.56 -1.71
C LYS A 85 20.13 -17.89 -2.44
N LYS A 86 19.30 -18.79 -1.88
CA LYS A 86 18.98 -20.10 -2.47
C LYS A 86 17.92 -20.02 -3.57
N ILE A 87 17.18 -18.93 -3.64
CA ILE A 87 16.06 -18.76 -4.57
C ILE A 87 16.47 -17.86 -5.74
N TYR A 88 17.02 -16.68 -5.48
CA TYR A 88 17.25 -15.69 -6.54
C TYR A 88 18.20 -16.16 -7.63
N LYS A 89 19.18 -17.03 -7.32
CA LYS A 89 20.12 -17.59 -8.31
C LYS A 89 19.48 -18.63 -9.23
N ASN A 90 18.31 -19.17 -8.87
CA ASN A 90 17.70 -20.27 -9.62
C ASN A 90 16.49 -19.78 -10.42
N LYS A 91 16.70 -19.62 -11.76
CA LYS A 91 15.66 -19.19 -12.70
C LYS A 91 14.39 -20.04 -12.61
N ASN A 92 14.52 -21.36 -12.55
CA ASN A 92 13.36 -22.26 -12.55
C ASN A 92 12.52 -22.12 -11.27
N LYS A 93 13.17 -21.91 -10.12
CA LYS A 93 12.46 -21.61 -8.87
C LYS A 93 11.71 -20.28 -8.93
N LEU A 94 12.36 -19.24 -9.47
CA LEU A 94 11.70 -17.92 -9.64
C LEU A 94 10.49 -18.01 -10.58
N LEU A 95 10.60 -18.73 -11.69
CA LEU A 95 9.47 -18.95 -12.61
C LEU A 95 8.33 -19.75 -11.97
N SER A 96 8.64 -20.78 -11.17
CA SER A 96 7.64 -21.54 -10.43
C SER A 96 6.87 -20.66 -9.44
N ILE A 97 7.59 -19.82 -8.68
CA ILE A 97 7.00 -18.86 -7.75
C ILE A 97 6.14 -17.83 -8.50
N SER A 98 6.65 -17.29 -9.61
CA SER A 98 5.91 -16.33 -10.43
C SER A 98 4.59 -16.91 -10.92
N LYS A 99 4.59 -18.13 -11.46
CA LYS A 99 3.37 -18.82 -11.94
C LYS A 99 2.37 -19.03 -10.81
N LYS A 100 2.81 -19.51 -9.64
CA LYS A 100 1.95 -19.70 -8.46
C LYS A 100 1.32 -18.37 -8.02
N ASN A 101 2.12 -17.32 -7.91
CA ASN A 101 1.65 -16.01 -7.47
C ASN A 101 0.74 -15.33 -8.49
N ASN A 102 0.96 -15.55 -9.79
CA ASN A 102 0.07 -15.04 -10.84
C ASN A 102 -1.34 -15.64 -10.68
N THR A 103 -1.45 -16.94 -10.40
CA THR A 103 -2.73 -17.56 -10.12
C THR A 103 -3.42 -16.94 -8.91
N GLN A 104 -2.68 -16.68 -7.84
CA GLN A 104 -3.21 -15.99 -6.64
C GLN A 104 -3.65 -14.55 -6.96
N GLN A 105 -2.89 -13.81 -7.76
CA GLN A 105 -3.28 -12.45 -8.17
C GLN A 105 -4.57 -12.42 -8.98
N LEU A 106 -4.81 -13.40 -9.85
CA LEU A 106 -6.09 -13.52 -10.58
C LEU A 106 -7.26 -13.68 -9.60
N ILE A 107 -7.08 -14.47 -8.53
CA ILE A 107 -8.07 -14.62 -7.47
C ILE A 107 -8.31 -13.28 -6.76
N PHE A 108 -7.25 -12.56 -6.35
CA PHE A 108 -7.38 -11.27 -5.70
C PHE A 108 -8.05 -10.19 -6.57
N LYS A 109 -7.75 -10.18 -7.88
CA LYS A 109 -8.40 -9.26 -8.82
C LYS A 109 -9.89 -9.50 -8.97
N SER A 110 -10.38 -10.70 -8.64
CA SER A 110 -11.81 -11.03 -8.67
C SER A 110 -12.57 -10.56 -7.42
N ILE A 111 -11.85 -10.15 -6.37
CA ILE A 111 -12.44 -9.69 -5.12
C ILE A 111 -12.60 -8.17 -5.17
N LYS A 112 -13.84 -7.67 -5.06
CA LYS A 112 -14.12 -6.25 -4.88
C LYS A 112 -14.45 -6.00 -3.40
N LEU A 113 -13.65 -5.17 -2.76
CA LEU A 113 -13.93 -4.67 -1.43
C LEU A 113 -14.80 -3.40 -1.52
N PRO A 114 -15.74 -3.17 -0.57
CA PRO A 114 -16.43 -1.90 -0.45
C PRO A 114 -15.43 -0.78 -0.12
N GLN A 115 -15.75 0.46 -0.51
CA GLN A 115 -14.88 1.61 -0.26
C GLN A 115 -14.68 1.90 1.23
N ILE A 116 -15.68 1.59 2.05
CA ILE A 116 -15.66 1.80 3.50
C ILE A 116 -16.13 0.50 4.15
N ILE A 117 -15.35 0.00 5.09
CA ILE A 117 -15.67 -1.19 5.87
C ILE A 117 -15.95 -0.72 7.29
N PHE A 118 -17.21 -0.81 7.73
CA PHE A 118 -17.64 -0.46 9.10
C PHE A 118 -17.67 -1.68 10.02
N ASP A 119 -17.84 -2.87 9.44
CA ASP A 119 -18.09 -4.12 10.15
C ASP A 119 -17.65 -5.30 9.26
N VAL A 120 -17.32 -6.43 9.89
CA VAL A 120 -16.96 -7.68 9.20
C VAL A 120 -18.12 -8.17 8.33
N ALA A 121 -19.37 -7.99 8.75
CA ALA A 121 -20.56 -8.33 7.96
C ALA A 121 -20.71 -7.48 6.68
N GLY A 122 -20.12 -6.28 6.63
CA GLY A 122 -20.09 -5.40 5.45
C GLY A 122 -19.13 -5.85 4.36
N VAL A 123 -18.20 -6.78 4.66
CA VAL A 123 -17.27 -7.33 3.69
C VAL A 123 -17.97 -8.39 2.85
N LYS A 124 -18.81 -7.96 1.92
CA LYS A 124 -19.37 -8.85 0.89
C LYS A 124 -18.32 -9.04 -0.20
N ILE A 125 -17.71 -10.20 -0.24
CA ILE A 125 -16.87 -10.59 -1.39
C ILE A 125 -17.84 -10.91 -2.52
N ILE A 126 -17.94 -9.97 -3.45
CA ILE A 126 -18.73 -10.17 -4.66
C ILE A 126 -17.81 -10.86 -5.67
N PRO A 127 -17.98 -12.17 -5.94
CA PRO A 127 -17.19 -12.82 -6.96
C PRO A 127 -17.49 -12.13 -8.29
N TYR A 128 -16.50 -11.45 -8.85
CA TYR A 128 -16.60 -10.96 -10.23
C TYR A 128 -16.69 -12.19 -11.13
N GLN A 129 -17.66 -12.21 -12.06
CA GLN A 129 -17.78 -13.28 -13.06
C GLN A 129 -16.56 -13.22 -14.00
N VAL A 130 -15.47 -13.76 -13.56
CA VAL A 130 -14.35 -14.11 -14.45
C VAL A 130 -14.57 -15.58 -14.82
N ASN A 131 -14.47 -15.90 -16.08
CA ASN A 131 -14.43 -17.29 -16.54
C ASN A 131 -13.17 -17.96 -15.99
N PHE A 132 -13.27 -18.47 -14.77
CA PHE A 132 -12.17 -19.20 -14.14
C PHE A 132 -12.02 -20.58 -14.81
N PRO A 133 -10.78 -21.02 -15.07
CA PRO A 133 -10.51 -22.43 -15.38
C PRO A 133 -11.15 -23.32 -14.30
N LYS A 134 -11.72 -24.46 -14.73
CA LYS A 134 -12.56 -25.34 -13.88
C LYS A 134 -11.96 -25.76 -12.53
N GLY A 135 -10.64 -25.65 -12.29
CA GLY A 135 -9.99 -25.98 -11.02
C GLY A 135 -9.91 -24.83 -9.98
N LEU A 136 -10.15 -23.58 -10.37
CA LEU A 136 -9.98 -22.42 -9.47
C LEU A 136 -11.21 -22.12 -8.59
N ARG A 137 -12.38 -22.61 -8.94
CA ARG A 137 -13.61 -22.40 -8.15
C ARG A 137 -13.52 -22.99 -6.73
N CYS A 138 -12.90 -24.14 -6.57
CA CYS A 138 -12.73 -24.76 -5.24
C CYS A 138 -11.73 -24.02 -4.36
N GLN A 139 -10.69 -23.45 -4.97
CA GLN A 139 -9.68 -22.65 -4.22
C GLN A 139 -10.24 -21.32 -3.73
N LEU A 140 -11.15 -20.69 -4.47
CA LEU A 140 -11.83 -19.45 -4.05
C LEU A 140 -12.65 -19.65 -2.77
N HIS A 141 -13.33 -20.79 -2.63
CA HIS A 141 -14.15 -21.07 -1.43
C HIS A 141 -13.29 -21.25 -0.18
N LEU A 142 -12.16 -21.93 -0.30
CA LEU A 142 -11.19 -22.11 0.79
C LEU A 142 -10.49 -20.81 1.19
N HIS A 143 -10.12 -19.96 0.21
CA HIS A 143 -9.54 -18.64 0.48
C HIS A 143 -10.54 -17.66 1.10
N HIS A 144 -11.82 -17.77 0.77
CA HIS A 144 -12.88 -16.96 1.36
C HIS A 144 -12.99 -17.21 2.87
N GLN A 145 -12.99 -18.47 3.30
CA GLN A 145 -12.99 -18.81 4.73
C GLN A 145 -11.72 -18.33 5.44
N PHE A 146 -10.56 -18.46 4.81
CA PHE A 146 -9.29 -18.03 5.38
C PHE A 146 -9.15 -16.51 5.52
N LEU A 147 -9.70 -15.73 4.57
CA LEU A 147 -9.73 -14.27 4.65
C LEU A 147 -10.68 -13.77 5.74
N ILE A 148 -11.84 -14.39 5.89
CA ILE A 148 -12.80 -14.06 6.95
C ILE A 148 -12.21 -14.37 8.32
N GLU A 149 -11.52 -15.49 8.48
CA GLU A 149 -10.84 -15.80 9.75
C GLU A 149 -9.72 -14.80 10.05
N ARG A 150 -8.88 -14.44 9.09
CA ARG A 150 -7.83 -13.43 9.31
C ARG A 150 -8.37 -12.03 9.63
N LEU A 151 -9.48 -11.62 9.01
CA LEU A 151 -10.11 -10.33 9.31
C LEU A 151 -10.69 -10.29 10.73
N LYS A 152 -11.14 -11.42 11.28
CA LYS A 152 -11.59 -11.54 12.68
C LYS A 152 -10.47 -11.31 13.71
N TYR A 153 -9.20 -11.49 13.33
CA TYR A 153 -8.03 -11.26 14.20
C TYR A 153 -7.43 -9.87 14.05
N LEU A 154 -7.90 -9.07 13.07
CA LEU A 154 -7.39 -7.72 12.79
C LEU A 154 -8.36 -6.59 13.23
N LEU A 155 -9.58 -6.94 13.61
CA LEU A 155 -10.62 -6.08 14.19
C LEU A 155 -10.91 -6.48 15.64
#